data_2a0b090058761889bfaeafdf884678ad
#
_entry.id   2a0b090058761889bfaeafdf884678ad
#
_cell.length_a   1.000
_cell.length_b   1.000
_cell.length_c   1.000
_cell.angle_alpha   90.00
_cell.angle_beta   90.00
_cell.angle_gamma   90.00
#
_symmetry.space_group_name_H-M   'P 1'
#
loop_
_entity.id
_entity.type
_entity.pdbx_description
1 polymer ?
#
loop_
_entity_poly.entity_id
_entity_poly.type
_entity_poly.pdbx_seq_one_letter_code
_entity_poly.pdbx_strand_id
1 'polypeptide(L)'
;RRLSFKQASLTVLVAFILGTLLSLLQVSIDYANQEASIDREIHTLLEISRTPATRITYNIDAELAHELVLGLLNSPAIIRAEILDNSGASLASVSRPRQDSRYRPISDFLFGSERQFSLPLLTNHSPQEALGELHLEVDTFAFGSHFLGRALLTMAAGFVRSLLLSLILLVLFYFMLTKPLSSVIRAISERDSSIPGQANLSCPPGHERDEIGVLVEVANAQ
;
A
#
# COMPACT_ATOMS: atom_id res chain seq x y z
N ARG A 1 -11.39 -3.24 39.40
CA ARG A 1 -11.59 -3.91 38.08
C ARG A 1 -11.70 -2.94 36.89
N ARG A 2 -12.16 -1.68 37.07
CA ARG A 2 -12.41 -0.76 35.94
C ARG A 2 -11.18 0.00 35.42
N LEU A 3 -10.15 0.23 36.23
CA LEU A 3 -9.02 1.08 35.83
C LEU A 3 -7.99 0.31 34.98
N SER A 4 -7.58 -0.87 35.42
CA SER A 4 -6.64 -1.73 34.66
C SER A 4 -7.23 -2.19 33.32
N PHE A 5 -8.55 -2.48 33.27
CA PHE A 5 -9.21 -2.81 32.02
C PHE A 5 -9.28 -1.61 31.05
N LYS A 6 -9.53 -0.41 31.56
CA LYS A 6 -9.52 0.82 30.74
C LYS A 6 -8.14 1.11 30.14
N GLN A 7 -7.08 0.95 30.94
CA GLN A 7 -5.70 1.15 30.45
C GLN A 7 -5.32 0.11 29.40
N ALA A 8 -5.60 -1.18 29.63
CA ALA A 8 -5.37 -2.25 28.65
C ALA A 8 -6.14 -2.01 27.35
N SER A 9 -7.44 -1.66 27.45
CA SER A 9 -8.28 -1.35 26.29
C SER A 9 -7.77 -0.14 25.51
N LEU A 10 -7.31 0.92 26.19
CA LEU A 10 -6.73 2.10 25.56
C LEU A 10 -5.45 1.77 24.79
N THR A 11 -4.54 1.00 25.40
CA THR A 11 -3.28 0.60 24.76
C THR A 11 -3.52 -0.26 23.52
N VAL A 12 -4.47 -1.22 23.60
CA VAL A 12 -4.86 -2.04 22.45
C VAL A 12 -5.46 -1.20 21.34
N LEU A 13 -6.33 -0.23 21.69
CA LEU A 13 -6.93 0.70 20.74
C LEU A 13 -5.86 1.54 20.04
N VAL A 14 -4.92 2.11 20.79
CA VAL A 14 -3.81 2.91 20.24
C VAL A 14 -2.93 2.06 19.32
N ALA A 15 -2.58 0.84 19.71
CA ALA A 15 -1.79 -0.08 18.88
C ALA A 15 -2.53 -0.44 17.57
N PHE A 16 -3.83 -0.65 17.65
CA PHE A 16 -4.67 -0.93 16.48
C PHE A 16 -4.73 0.28 15.53
N ILE A 17 -4.99 1.47 16.06
CA ILE A 17 -5.01 2.72 15.27
C ILE A 17 -3.66 2.95 14.61
N LEU A 18 -2.56 2.81 15.36
CA LEU A 18 -1.21 3.01 14.83
C LEU A 18 -0.88 2.01 13.71
N GLY A 19 -1.25 0.73 13.88
CA GLY A 19 -1.06 -0.30 12.86
C GLY A 19 -1.86 -0.02 11.59
N THR A 20 -3.10 0.46 11.72
CA THR A 20 -3.94 0.84 10.58
C THR A 20 -3.37 2.07 9.86
N LEU A 21 -2.89 3.06 10.62
CA LEU A 21 -2.29 4.28 10.09
C LEU A 21 -1.01 4.00 9.31
N LEU A 22 -0.17 3.10 9.80
CA LEU A 22 1.02 2.63 9.09
C LEU A 22 0.68 1.89 7.79
N SER A 23 -0.39 1.08 7.77
CA SER A 23 -0.85 0.42 6.54
C SER A 23 -1.37 1.42 5.51
N LEU A 24 -2.09 2.46 5.93
CA LEU A 24 -2.53 3.54 5.05
C LEU A 24 -1.34 4.32 4.48
N LEU A 25 -0.34 4.63 5.32
CA LEU A 25 0.89 5.29 4.87
C LEU A 25 1.62 4.44 3.82
N GLN A 26 1.72 3.14 4.02
CA GLN A 26 2.34 2.22 3.07
C GLN A 26 1.61 2.23 1.73
N VAL A 27 0.27 2.12 1.73
CA VAL A 27 -0.54 2.19 0.50
C VAL A 27 -0.38 3.54 -0.20
N SER A 28 -0.26 4.64 0.55
CA SER A 28 -0.03 5.96 -0.02
C SER A 28 1.33 6.08 -0.71
N ILE A 29 2.38 5.50 -0.13
CA ILE A 29 3.72 5.43 -0.75
C ILE A 29 3.67 4.54 -2.01
N ASP A 30 3.00 3.40 -1.93
CA ASP A 30 2.84 2.48 -3.07
C ASP A 30 2.09 3.14 -4.22
N TYR A 31 1.10 3.99 -3.91
CA TYR A 31 0.38 4.80 -4.91
C TYR A 31 1.31 5.78 -5.63
N ALA A 32 2.09 6.56 -4.90
CA ALA A 32 3.02 7.53 -5.49
C ALA A 32 4.09 6.84 -6.36
N ASN A 33 4.59 5.69 -5.92
CA ASN A 33 5.53 4.88 -6.69
C ASN A 33 4.92 4.30 -7.96
N GLN A 34 3.65 3.87 -7.89
CA GLN A 34 2.93 3.32 -9.05
C GLN A 34 2.69 4.39 -10.12
N GLU A 35 2.31 5.59 -9.72
CA GLU A 35 2.11 6.72 -10.63
C GLU A 35 3.40 7.05 -11.40
N ALA A 36 4.52 7.18 -10.69
CA ALA A 36 5.83 7.40 -11.31
C ALA A 36 6.31 6.20 -12.17
N SER A 37 5.82 5.00 -11.90
CA SER A 37 6.15 3.79 -12.68
C SER A 37 5.46 3.77 -14.02
N ILE A 38 4.20 4.24 -14.09
CA ILE A 38 3.43 4.32 -15.34
C ILE A 38 4.19 5.18 -16.36
N ASP A 39 4.56 6.39 -15.97
CA ASP A 39 5.24 7.32 -16.87
C ASP A 39 6.59 6.76 -17.34
N ARG A 40 7.37 6.15 -16.44
CA ARG A 40 8.66 5.55 -16.79
C ARG A 40 8.52 4.37 -17.75
N GLU A 41 7.55 3.50 -17.55
CA GLU A 41 7.31 2.32 -18.40
C GLU A 41 6.94 2.75 -19.82
N ILE A 42 6.01 3.71 -19.96
CA ILE A 42 5.58 4.21 -21.26
C ILE A 42 6.70 4.99 -21.95
N HIS A 43 7.42 5.85 -21.23
CA HIS A 43 8.59 6.53 -21.80
C HIS A 43 9.68 5.55 -22.28
N THR A 44 9.90 4.46 -21.53
CA THR A 44 10.85 3.42 -21.95
C THR A 44 10.41 2.74 -23.24
N LEU A 45 9.11 2.42 -23.37
CA LEU A 45 8.55 1.83 -24.60
C LEU A 45 8.69 2.80 -25.79
N LEU A 46 8.40 4.09 -25.60
CA LEU A 46 8.56 5.12 -26.60
C LEU A 46 10.03 5.24 -27.04
N GLU A 47 10.97 5.29 -26.10
CA GLU A 47 12.41 5.41 -26.41
C GLU A 47 12.93 4.19 -27.18
N ILE A 48 12.56 2.97 -26.81
CA ILE A 48 12.92 1.76 -27.54
C ILE A 48 12.34 1.80 -28.96
N SER A 49 11.13 2.32 -29.11
CA SER A 49 10.43 2.40 -30.39
C SER A 49 10.89 3.57 -31.28
N ARG A 50 11.63 4.54 -30.71
CA ARG A 50 12.10 5.75 -31.42
C ARG A 50 12.85 5.41 -32.71
N THR A 51 13.88 4.57 -32.60
CA THR A 51 14.77 4.24 -33.74
C THR A 51 14.01 3.52 -34.86
N PRO A 52 13.24 2.43 -34.61
CA PRO A 52 12.47 1.80 -35.66
C PRO A 52 11.39 2.73 -36.22
N ALA A 53 10.65 3.47 -35.38
CA ALA A 53 9.62 4.41 -35.85
C ALA A 53 10.22 5.50 -36.75
N THR A 54 11.35 6.10 -36.36
CA THR A 54 12.05 7.12 -37.18
C THR A 54 12.45 6.58 -38.53
N ARG A 55 12.97 5.35 -38.59
CA ARG A 55 13.39 4.70 -39.83
C ARG A 55 12.19 4.38 -40.75
N ILE A 56 11.10 3.92 -40.16
CA ILE A 56 9.84 3.62 -40.86
C ILE A 56 9.24 4.89 -41.47
N THR A 57 9.18 5.96 -40.66
CA THR A 57 8.61 7.26 -41.10
C THR A 57 9.49 7.89 -42.18
N TYR A 58 10.83 7.79 -42.08
CA TYR A 58 11.75 8.26 -43.11
C TYR A 58 11.52 7.57 -44.47
N ASN A 59 11.26 6.26 -44.47
CA ASN A 59 11.02 5.46 -45.67
C ASN A 59 9.56 5.48 -46.14
N ILE A 60 8.66 6.07 -45.36
CA ILE A 60 7.20 6.10 -45.58
C ILE A 60 6.66 4.66 -45.79
N ASP A 61 7.15 3.72 -44.97
CA ASP A 61 6.80 2.31 -45.05
C ASP A 61 5.58 2.00 -44.17
N ALA A 62 4.40 2.00 -44.77
CA ALA A 62 3.13 1.79 -44.05
C ALA A 62 2.98 0.35 -43.55
N GLU A 63 3.60 -0.65 -44.18
CA GLU A 63 3.51 -2.05 -43.73
C GLU A 63 4.31 -2.26 -42.44
N LEU A 64 5.56 -1.81 -42.41
CA LEU A 64 6.37 -1.84 -41.21
C LEU A 64 5.82 -0.92 -40.09
N ALA A 65 5.21 0.20 -40.47
CA ALA A 65 4.51 1.07 -39.51
C ALA A 65 3.36 0.30 -38.82
N HIS A 66 2.59 -0.44 -39.60
CA HIS A 66 1.48 -1.24 -39.07
C HIS A 66 1.99 -2.36 -38.12
N GLU A 67 3.04 -3.07 -38.52
CA GLU A 67 3.67 -4.10 -37.67
C GLU A 67 4.19 -3.54 -36.34
N LEU A 68 4.86 -2.38 -36.38
CA LEU A 68 5.35 -1.73 -35.17
C LEU A 68 4.20 -1.34 -34.23
N VAL A 69 3.16 -0.72 -34.77
CA VAL A 69 1.98 -0.30 -34.00
C VAL A 69 1.25 -1.49 -33.39
N LEU A 70 1.09 -2.59 -34.15
CA LEU A 70 0.54 -3.86 -33.63
C LEU A 70 1.42 -4.43 -32.51
N GLY A 71 2.74 -4.36 -32.66
CA GLY A 71 3.69 -4.79 -31.63
C GLY A 71 3.53 -3.99 -30.33
N LEU A 72 3.32 -2.69 -30.42
CA LEU A 72 3.09 -1.82 -29.26
C LEU A 72 1.76 -2.15 -28.55
N LEU A 73 0.72 -2.53 -29.29
CA LEU A 73 -0.56 -2.95 -28.71
C LEU A 73 -0.48 -4.29 -27.97
N ASN A 74 0.62 -5.05 -28.04
CA ASN A 74 0.79 -6.22 -27.18
C ASN A 74 0.90 -5.83 -25.68
N SER A 75 1.31 -4.58 -25.38
CA SER A 75 1.20 -4.06 -24.02
C SER A 75 -0.28 -3.89 -23.63
N PRO A 76 -0.73 -4.47 -22.50
CA PRO A 76 -2.13 -4.40 -22.08
C PRO A 76 -2.59 -2.97 -21.75
N ALA A 77 -1.68 -2.06 -21.48
CA ALA A 77 -1.97 -0.67 -21.16
C ALA A 77 -2.23 0.20 -22.40
N ILE A 78 -1.69 -0.16 -23.58
CA ILE A 78 -1.82 0.66 -24.78
C ILE A 78 -3.14 0.32 -25.48
N ILE A 79 -4.02 1.31 -25.62
CA ILE A 79 -5.32 1.16 -26.30
C ILE A 79 -5.30 1.72 -27.72
N ARG A 80 -4.38 2.64 -28.00
CA ARG A 80 -4.19 3.17 -29.36
C ARG A 80 -2.71 3.49 -29.57
N ALA A 81 -2.21 3.12 -30.72
CA ALA A 81 -0.90 3.53 -31.20
C ALA A 81 -1.02 4.03 -32.63
N GLU A 82 -0.33 5.13 -32.96
CA GLU A 82 -0.41 5.80 -34.24
C GLU A 82 0.93 6.43 -34.59
N ILE A 83 1.35 6.28 -35.86
CA ILE A 83 2.52 6.94 -36.41
C ILE A 83 2.04 7.95 -37.43
N LEU A 84 2.37 9.20 -37.21
CA LEU A 84 2.11 10.31 -38.10
C LEU A 84 3.37 10.71 -38.86
N ASP A 85 3.23 11.12 -40.10
CA ASP A 85 4.30 11.75 -40.87
C ASP A 85 4.45 13.26 -40.52
N ASN A 86 5.39 13.94 -41.17
CA ASN A 86 5.63 15.37 -41.00
C ASN A 86 4.50 16.26 -41.53
N SER A 87 3.59 15.73 -42.34
CA SER A 87 2.38 16.42 -42.80
C SER A 87 1.18 16.25 -41.87
N GLY A 88 1.31 15.38 -40.84
CA GLY A 88 0.22 14.99 -39.95
C GLY A 88 -0.65 13.87 -40.52
N ALA A 89 -0.26 13.27 -41.67
CA ALA A 89 -0.98 12.12 -42.20
C ALA A 89 -0.59 10.85 -41.45
N SER A 90 -1.60 10.00 -41.17
CA SER A 90 -1.37 8.74 -40.45
C SER A 90 -0.77 7.68 -41.38
N LEU A 91 0.41 7.20 -41.08
CA LEU A 91 1.06 6.07 -41.76
C LEU A 91 0.45 4.75 -41.29
N ALA A 92 0.20 4.61 -40.01
CA ALA A 92 -0.50 3.48 -39.40
C ALA A 92 -1.19 3.90 -38.11
N SER A 93 -2.40 3.40 -37.90
CA SER A 93 -3.14 3.60 -36.65
C SER A 93 -3.89 2.31 -36.34
N VAL A 94 -3.68 1.81 -35.11
CA VAL A 94 -4.41 0.66 -34.59
C VAL A 94 -4.92 0.98 -33.21
N SER A 95 -6.15 0.59 -32.93
CA SER A 95 -6.78 0.75 -31.64
C SER A 95 -7.50 -0.53 -31.22
N ARG A 96 -7.65 -0.72 -29.91
CA ARG A 96 -8.46 -1.78 -29.34
C ARG A 96 -9.48 -1.22 -28.35
N PRO A 97 -10.60 -1.93 -28.13
CA PRO A 97 -11.61 -1.50 -27.18
C PRO A 97 -11.03 -1.51 -25.76
N ARG A 98 -11.52 -0.59 -24.93
CA ARG A 98 -11.18 -0.50 -23.50
C ARG A 98 -11.72 -1.70 -22.74
N GLN A 99 -11.02 -2.09 -21.70
CA GLN A 99 -11.52 -3.11 -20.77
C GLN A 99 -12.53 -2.50 -19.80
N ASP A 100 -13.75 -2.99 -19.82
CA ASP A 100 -14.77 -2.64 -18.83
C ASP A 100 -14.63 -3.51 -17.59
N SER A 101 -14.71 -2.86 -16.40
CA SER A 101 -14.64 -3.54 -15.12
C SER A 101 -15.42 -2.79 -14.04
N ARG A 102 -15.96 -3.53 -13.09
CA ARG A 102 -16.66 -2.97 -11.93
C ARG A 102 -15.78 -2.04 -11.07
N TYR A 103 -14.46 -2.23 -11.13
CA TYR A 103 -13.48 -1.44 -10.36
C TYR A 103 -12.94 -0.24 -11.14
N ARG A 104 -13.35 -0.07 -12.42
CA ARG A 104 -12.90 1.02 -13.26
C ARG A 104 -13.13 2.41 -12.65
N PRO A 105 -14.29 2.75 -12.06
CA PRO A 105 -14.51 4.08 -11.50
C PRO A 105 -13.52 4.45 -10.39
N ILE A 106 -13.08 3.46 -9.60
CA ILE A 106 -12.10 3.66 -8.51
C ILE A 106 -10.71 3.88 -9.11
N SER A 107 -10.35 3.09 -10.11
CA SER A 107 -9.06 3.23 -10.80
C SER A 107 -8.97 4.58 -11.53
N ASP A 108 -10.01 4.97 -12.26
CA ASP A 108 -10.06 6.23 -13.01
C ASP A 108 -10.04 7.45 -12.08
N PHE A 109 -10.61 7.33 -10.89
CA PHE A 109 -10.52 8.38 -9.86
C PHE A 109 -9.09 8.56 -9.33
N LEU A 110 -8.33 7.46 -9.18
CA LEU A 110 -6.96 7.49 -8.63
C LEU A 110 -5.90 7.88 -9.68
N PHE A 111 -5.99 7.34 -10.90
CA PHE A 111 -4.93 7.44 -11.91
C PHE A 111 -5.34 8.23 -13.16
N GLY A 112 -6.59 8.69 -13.23
CA GLY A 112 -7.20 9.20 -14.44
C GLY A 112 -7.71 8.06 -15.33
N SER A 113 -8.45 8.37 -16.38
CA SER A 113 -9.01 7.35 -17.31
C SER A 113 -8.02 6.99 -18.40
N GLU A 114 -7.28 7.98 -18.92
CA GLU A 114 -6.38 7.86 -20.07
C GLU A 114 -5.24 8.86 -19.94
N ARG A 115 -4.10 8.46 -20.51
CA ARG A 115 -2.96 9.35 -20.70
C ARG A 115 -2.50 9.26 -22.15
N GLN A 116 -2.22 10.42 -22.75
CA GLN A 116 -1.66 10.51 -24.08
C GLN A 116 -0.16 10.82 -23.97
N PHE A 117 0.61 10.08 -24.76
CA PHE A 117 2.04 10.26 -24.86
C PHE A 117 2.39 10.48 -26.32
N SER A 118 3.26 11.44 -26.59
CA SER A 118 3.76 11.68 -27.94
C SER A 118 5.28 11.74 -27.93
N LEU A 119 5.87 11.20 -28.97
CA LEU A 119 7.31 11.20 -29.19
C LEU A 119 7.63 11.73 -30.58
N PRO A 120 8.31 12.90 -30.70
CA PRO A 120 8.74 13.40 -31.99
C PRO A 120 9.85 12.50 -32.57
N LEU A 121 9.70 12.15 -33.84
CA LEU A 121 10.62 11.32 -34.60
C LEU A 121 11.59 12.23 -35.34
N LEU A 122 12.81 12.36 -34.83
CA LEU A 122 13.83 13.27 -35.34
C LEU A 122 14.88 12.50 -36.13
N THR A 123 15.38 13.09 -37.22
CA THR A 123 16.51 12.50 -37.98
C THR A 123 17.85 12.81 -37.30
N ASN A 124 18.77 11.85 -37.36
CA ASN A 124 20.12 12.04 -36.81
C ASN A 124 20.95 13.10 -37.56
N HIS A 125 20.55 13.46 -38.79
CA HIS A 125 21.29 14.40 -39.63
C HIS A 125 20.81 15.84 -39.52
N SER A 126 19.59 16.05 -39.05
CA SER A 126 18.99 17.38 -38.87
C SER A 126 18.03 17.34 -37.68
N PRO A 127 18.54 17.52 -36.45
CA PRO A 127 17.71 17.40 -35.23
C PRO A 127 16.61 18.49 -35.10
N GLN A 128 16.56 19.41 -36.07
CA GLN A 128 15.55 20.48 -36.13
C GLN A 128 14.31 20.11 -36.99
N GLU A 129 14.37 19.05 -37.82
CA GLU A 129 13.24 18.62 -38.64
C GLU A 129 12.64 17.35 -38.08
N ALA A 130 11.42 17.44 -37.59
CA ALA A 130 10.63 16.29 -37.21
C ALA A 130 10.14 15.58 -38.47
N LEU A 131 10.46 14.29 -38.59
CA LEU A 131 9.97 13.40 -39.68
C LEU A 131 8.51 12.99 -39.45
N GLY A 132 8.04 13.09 -38.21
CA GLY A 132 6.72 12.68 -37.79
C GLY A 132 6.63 12.54 -36.29
N GLU A 133 5.57 11.90 -35.83
CA GLU A 133 5.30 11.69 -34.40
C GLU A 133 4.75 10.28 -34.14
N LEU A 134 5.19 9.67 -33.05
CA LEU A 134 4.59 8.45 -32.53
C LEU A 134 3.66 8.82 -31.37
N HIS A 135 2.38 8.57 -31.55
CA HIS A 135 1.34 8.80 -30.54
C HIS A 135 0.90 7.50 -29.89
N LEU A 136 0.86 7.48 -28.57
CA LEU A 136 0.32 6.39 -27.76
C LEU A 136 -0.79 6.90 -26.85
N GLU A 137 -1.90 6.18 -26.84
CA GLU A 137 -2.98 6.36 -25.88
C GLU A 137 -3.02 5.18 -24.92
N VAL A 138 -2.91 5.46 -23.64
CA VAL A 138 -2.71 4.48 -22.57
C VAL A 138 -3.93 4.47 -21.66
N ASP A 139 -4.53 3.30 -21.47
CA ASP A 139 -5.55 3.05 -20.46
C ASP A 139 -4.89 2.80 -19.11
N THR A 140 -5.02 3.76 -18.20
CA THR A 140 -4.45 3.66 -16.85
C THR A 140 -5.08 2.55 -16.02
N PHE A 141 -6.26 2.04 -16.43
CA PHE A 141 -6.94 0.95 -15.73
C PHE A 141 -6.09 -0.34 -15.68
N ALA A 142 -5.27 -0.62 -16.69
CA ALA A 142 -4.37 -1.78 -16.67
C ALA A 142 -3.42 -1.74 -15.47
N PHE A 143 -2.85 -0.58 -15.17
CA PHE A 143 -2.00 -0.35 -14.01
C PHE A 143 -2.79 -0.25 -12.71
N GLY A 144 -3.92 0.48 -12.74
CA GLY A 144 -4.79 0.69 -11.58
C GLY A 144 -5.40 -0.59 -11.04
N SER A 145 -5.78 -1.54 -11.89
CA SER A 145 -6.31 -2.83 -11.46
C SER A 145 -5.30 -3.66 -10.67
N HIS A 146 -4.03 -3.67 -11.11
CA HIS A 146 -2.92 -4.32 -10.41
C HIS A 146 -2.60 -3.63 -9.08
N PHE A 147 -2.65 -2.29 -9.06
CA PHE A 147 -2.48 -1.53 -7.84
C PHE A 147 -3.59 -1.81 -6.83
N LEU A 148 -4.87 -1.76 -7.24
CA LEU A 148 -6.01 -2.01 -6.35
C LEU A 148 -5.95 -3.40 -5.73
N GLY A 149 -5.58 -4.43 -6.50
CA GLY A 149 -5.39 -5.79 -5.99
C GLY A 149 -4.31 -5.86 -4.90
N ARG A 150 -3.14 -5.23 -5.15
CA ARG A 150 -2.04 -5.17 -4.17
C ARG A 150 -2.40 -4.33 -2.94
N ALA A 151 -3.03 -3.17 -3.13
CA ALA A 151 -3.46 -2.30 -2.05
C ALA A 151 -4.46 -3.00 -1.12
N LEU A 152 -5.44 -3.72 -1.68
CA LEU A 152 -6.39 -4.51 -0.90
C LEU A 152 -5.68 -5.60 -0.09
N LEU A 153 -4.74 -6.32 -0.69
CA LEU A 153 -3.96 -7.36 0.01
C LEU A 153 -3.11 -6.75 1.13
N THR A 154 -2.43 -5.62 0.87
CA THR A 154 -1.61 -4.91 1.86
C THR A 154 -2.45 -4.42 3.02
N MET A 155 -3.62 -3.84 2.76
CA MET A 155 -4.55 -3.40 3.81
C MET A 155 -5.09 -4.58 4.62
N ALA A 156 -5.48 -5.67 3.98
CA ALA A 156 -5.95 -6.87 4.66
C ALA A 156 -4.86 -7.49 5.54
N ALA A 157 -3.66 -7.63 5.03
CA ALA A 157 -2.51 -8.12 5.79
C ALA A 157 -2.14 -7.19 6.97
N GLY A 158 -2.17 -5.87 6.75
CA GLY A 158 -1.95 -4.86 7.79
C GLY A 158 -3.00 -4.93 8.90
N PHE A 159 -4.27 -5.09 8.53
CA PHE A 159 -5.37 -5.26 9.47
C PHE A 159 -5.21 -6.53 10.32
N VAL A 160 -4.94 -7.68 9.70
CA VAL A 160 -4.70 -8.95 10.39
C VAL A 160 -3.51 -8.83 11.34
N ARG A 161 -2.39 -8.25 10.88
CA ARG A 161 -1.19 -8.02 11.71
C ARG A 161 -1.49 -7.12 12.91
N SER A 162 -2.24 -6.03 12.70
CA SER A 162 -2.64 -5.10 13.76
C SER A 162 -3.55 -5.78 14.79
N LEU A 163 -4.47 -6.61 14.34
CA LEU A 163 -5.38 -7.37 15.20
C LEU A 163 -4.63 -8.42 16.03
N LEU A 164 -3.68 -9.14 15.42
CA LEU A 164 -2.81 -10.09 16.13
C LEU A 164 -1.96 -9.40 17.19
N LEU A 165 -1.33 -8.28 16.84
CA LEU A 165 -0.52 -7.50 17.78
C LEU A 165 -1.35 -7.02 18.97
N SER A 166 -2.55 -6.50 18.70
CA SER A 166 -3.50 -6.07 19.72
C SER A 166 -3.92 -7.21 20.64
N LEU A 167 -4.16 -8.39 20.08
CA LEU A 167 -4.49 -9.59 20.86
C LEU A 167 -3.33 -10.04 21.75
N ILE A 168 -2.10 -10.06 21.20
CA ILE A 168 -0.90 -10.40 21.98
C ILE A 168 -0.70 -9.43 23.14
N LEU A 169 -0.84 -8.12 22.88
CA LEU A 169 -0.75 -7.09 23.93
C LEU A 169 -1.81 -7.29 25.00
N LEU A 170 -3.06 -7.57 24.63
CA LEU A 170 -4.14 -7.82 25.56
C LEU A 170 -3.84 -9.03 26.47
N VAL A 171 -3.36 -10.12 25.88
CA VAL A 171 -2.98 -11.34 26.62
C VAL A 171 -1.81 -11.04 27.58
N LEU A 172 -0.79 -10.32 27.09
CA LEU A 172 0.36 -9.90 27.93
C LEU A 172 -0.09 -9.04 29.12
N PHE A 173 -0.91 -8.02 28.89
CA PHE A 173 -1.44 -7.17 29.96
C PHE A 173 -2.30 -7.97 30.94
N TYR A 174 -3.09 -8.92 30.45
CA TYR A 174 -3.89 -9.77 31.33
C TYR A 174 -3.01 -10.61 32.25
N PHE A 175 -1.98 -11.28 31.74
CA PHE A 175 -1.13 -12.16 32.53
C PHE A 175 -0.12 -11.40 33.38
N MET A 176 0.48 -10.29 32.89
CA MET A 176 1.51 -9.55 33.63
C MET A 176 0.94 -8.59 34.66
N LEU A 177 -0.18 -7.92 34.39
CA LEU A 177 -0.73 -6.92 35.31
C LEU A 177 -2.05 -7.30 35.94
N THR A 178 -3.03 -7.70 35.12
CA THR A 178 -4.40 -7.84 35.60
C THR A 178 -4.55 -9.03 36.56
N LYS A 179 -3.95 -10.17 36.25
CA LYS A 179 -4.04 -11.38 37.06
C LYS A 179 -3.31 -11.22 38.40
N PRO A 180 -2.02 -10.80 38.48
CA PRO A 180 -1.34 -10.64 39.76
C PRO A 180 -1.94 -9.52 40.62
N LEU A 181 -2.29 -8.38 40.02
CA LEU A 181 -2.90 -7.28 40.78
C LEU A 181 -4.27 -7.69 41.36
N SER A 182 -5.07 -8.45 40.62
CA SER A 182 -6.36 -8.92 41.11
C SER A 182 -6.22 -9.93 42.25
N SER A 183 -5.15 -10.75 42.25
CA SER A 183 -4.88 -11.69 43.33
C SER A 183 -4.48 -10.99 44.62
N VAL A 184 -3.64 -9.95 44.51
CA VAL A 184 -3.23 -9.12 45.68
C VAL A 184 -4.43 -8.37 46.24
N ILE A 185 -5.22 -7.70 45.40
CA ILE A 185 -6.42 -6.98 45.87
C ILE A 185 -7.41 -7.94 46.55
N ARG A 186 -7.58 -9.15 46.02
CA ARG A 186 -8.45 -10.14 46.63
C ARG A 186 -7.95 -10.60 48.00
N ALA A 187 -6.62 -10.87 48.09
CA ALA A 187 -5.98 -11.26 49.33
C ALA A 187 -6.10 -10.17 50.41
N ILE A 188 -5.96 -8.90 50.01
CA ILE A 188 -6.17 -7.75 50.94
C ILE A 188 -7.65 -7.64 51.35
N SER A 189 -8.56 -7.83 50.42
CA SER A 189 -10.03 -7.72 50.68
C SER A 189 -10.59 -8.85 51.54
N GLU A 190 -9.97 -10.02 51.53
CA GLU A 190 -10.35 -11.18 52.31
C GLU A 190 -9.70 -11.15 53.74
N ARG A 191 -8.83 -10.19 54.00
CA ARG A 191 -8.18 -10.00 55.29
C ARG A 191 -9.18 -9.39 56.30
N ASP A 192 -9.49 -10.14 57.31
CA ASP A 192 -10.35 -9.64 58.40
C ASP A 192 -9.48 -8.88 59.39
N SER A 193 -9.67 -7.56 59.47
CA SER A 193 -8.91 -6.67 60.35
C SER A 193 -9.20 -6.90 61.82
N SER A 194 -10.14 -7.79 62.18
CA SER A 194 -10.51 -8.09 63.54
C SER A 194 -9.71 -9.23 64.19
N ILE A 195 -8.83 -9.93 63.45
CA ILE A 195 -8.07 -11.07 63.94
C ILE A 195 -6.57 -10.75 63.96
N PRO A 196 -5.94 -10.47 65.13
CA PRO A 196 -4.50 -10.27 65.22
C PRO A 196 -3.75 -11.59 64.90
N GLY A 197 -2.76 -11.51 63.98
CA GLY A 197 -1.87 -12.64 63.66
C GLY A 197 -2.27 -13.42 62.39
N GLN A 198 -3.10 -12.87 61.52
CA GLN A 198 -3.32 -13.45 60.17
C GLN A 198 -2.00 -13.50 59.39
N ALA A 199 -1.79 -14.61 58.66
CA ALA A 199 -0.60 -14.85 57.90
C ALA A 199 -0.31 -13.71 56.88
N ASN A 200 0.96 -13.36 56.72
CA ASN A 200 1.41 -12.38 55.74
C ASN A 200 0.95 -12.70 54.34
N LEU A 201 0.58 -11.67 53.58
CA LEU A 201 0.25 -11.79 52.19
C LEU A 201 1.43 -12.35 51.40
N SER A 202 1.23 -13.43 50.66
CA SER A 202 2.27 -13.96 49.79
C SER A 202 2.37 -13.15 48.50
N CYS A 203 3.58 -12.76 48.11
CA CYS A 203 3.81 -12.11 46.84
C CYS A 203 3.56 -13.09 45.69
N PRO A 204 2.87 -12.67 44.62
CA PRO A 204 2.72 -13.51 43.41
C PRO A 204 4.09 -13.90 42.84
N PRO A 205 4.30 -15.13 42.38
CA PRO A 205 5.57 -15.59 41.84
C PRO A 205 5.99 -14.74 40.63
N GLY A 206 7.25 -14.25 40.65
CA GLY A 206 7.82 -13.39 39.62
C GLY A 206 7.65 -11.89 39.81
N HIS A 207 6.95 -11.46 40.90
CA HIS A 207 6.74 -10.04 41.21
C HIS A 207 7.36 -9.60 42.54
N GLU A 208 8.39 -10.32 42.99
CA GLU A 208 9.04 -10.09 44.30
C GLU A 208 9.90 -8.82 44.37
N ARG A 209 10.29 -8.28 43.19
CA ARG A 209 11.20 -7.13 43.08
C ARG A 209 10.63 -5.95 42.28
N ASP A 210 9.34 -5.97 41.98
CA ASP A 210 8.66 -4.89 41.29
C ASP A 210 7.66 -4.16 42.19
N GLU A 211 6.89 -3.25 41.63
CA GLU A 211 5.90 -2.41 42.34
C GLU A 211 4.82 -3.25 43.02
N ILE A 212 4.54 -4.45 42.54
CA ILE A 212 3.58 -5.39 43.13
C ILE A 212 4.20 -5.98 44.44
N GLY A 213 5.48 -6.31 44.40
CA GLY A 213 6.21 -6.75 45.57
C GLY A 213 6.23 -5.69 46.66
N VAL A 214 6.55 -4.44 46.32
CA VAL A 214 6.51 -3.29 47.23
C VAL A 214 5.10 -3.09 47.80
N LEU A 215 4.06 -3.24 46.99
CA LEU A 215 2.67 -3.11 47.47
C LEU A 215 2.34 -4.18 48.52
N VAL A 216 2.77 -5.42 48.31
CA VAL A 216 2.56 -6.54 49.23
C VAL A 216 3.33 -6.30 50.54
N GLU A 217 4.56 -5.79 50.48
CA GLU A 217 5.39 -5.46 51.63
C GLU A 217 4.76 -4.35 52.48
N VAL A 218 4.31 -3.26 51.86
CA VAL A 218 3.60 -2.18 52.55
C VAL A 218 2.28 -2.68 53.16
N ALA A 219 1.54 -3.54 52.48
CA ALA A 219 0.31 -4.12 53.01
C ALA A 219 0.56 -5.08 54.20
N ASN A 220 1.73 -5.71 54.27
CA ASN A 220 2.14 -6.56 55.40
C ASN A 220 2.69 -5.75 56.59
N ALA A 221 3.11 -4.50 56.38
CA ALA A 221 3.66 -3.63 57.43
C ALA A 221 2.58 -2.87 58.22
N GLN A 222 1.31 -2.91 57.75
CA GLN A 222 0.14 -2.33 58.45
C GLN A 222 -0.61 -3.39 59.24
#